data_ae8e446d8f3b09788ae9458adbb2990b
#
_entry.id   ae8e446d8f3b09788ae9458adbb2990b
#
_cell.length_a   1.000
_cell.length_b   1.000
_cell.length_c   1.000
_cell.angle_alpha   90.00
_cell.angle_beta   90.00
_cell.angle_gamma   90.00
#
_symmetry.space_group_name_H-M   'P 1'
#
loop_
_entity.id
_entity.type
_entity.pdbx_description
1 polymer ?
#
loop_
_entity_poly.entity_id
_entity_poly.type
_entity_poly.pdbx_seq_one_letter_code
_entity_poly.pdbx_strand_id
1 'polypeptide(L)'
;MTDLPVADGAVAPRVAVLDYGIGNLRSAEKALQHVGARAHLTADPAEAASADAVVLPGVGAFGPCRDALAASGLDTVALEAAASGRPFLGICVGMQLLYEGSEESPGVVGLGVLPGQVRRLPEGVKHPQMQWNRLDVRGAGSDLLDGTTADGSAPWMYFVHSFAAEVTDDVVATCDYGGPVAAMAVRGNVVATQFHPEKSGHAGLDLLRNWVRSIPVGVVA
;
A
#
# COMPACT_ATOMS: atom_id res chain seq x y z
N MET A 1 -24.70 -6.87 10.45
CA MET A 1 -23.35 -6.99 11.04
C MET A 1 -23.18 -8.45 11.38
N THR A 2 -22.64 -9.22 10.44
CA THR A 2 -22.34 -10.63 10.64
C THR A 2 -20.83 -10.74 10.71
N ASP A 3 -20.30 -10.95 11.92
CA ASP A 3 -18.93 -11.41 12.12
C ASP A 3 -18.77 -12.71 11.33
N LEU A 4 -17.97 -12.69 10.28
CA LEU A 4 -17.56 -13.91 9.60
C LEU A 4 -16.47 -14.57 10.44
N PRO A 5 -16.62 -15.84 10.84
CA PRO A 5 -15.64 -16.52 11.66
C PRO A 5 -14.31 -16.64 10.92
N VAL A 6 -13.23 -16.23 11.59
CA VAL A 6 -11.87 -16.70 11.28
C VAL A 6 -11.91 -18.22 11.35
N ALA A 7 -11.39 -18.91 10.34
CA ALA A 7 -11.34 -20.36 10.32
C ALA A 7 -10.71 -20.86 11.63
N ASP A 8 -11.39 -21.78 12.32
CA ASP A 8 -10.99 -22.34 13.60
C ASP A 8 -9.51 -22.80 13.56
N GLY A 9 -8.67 -22.19 14.39
CA GLY A 9 -7.27 -22.57 14.59
C GLY A 9 -6.21 -21.74 13.82
N ALA A 10 -6.56 -20.83 12.93
CA ALA A 10 -5.57 -19.99 12.25
C ALA A 10 -5.17 -18.79 13.15
N VAL A 11 -3.88 -18.68 13.44
CA VAL A 11 -3.35 -17.52 14.16
C VAL A 11 -3.42 -16.31 13.25
N ALA A 12 -4.08 -15.23 13.70
CA ALA A 12 -4.15 -13.98 12.96
C ALA A 12 -2.74 -13.39 12.78
N PRO A 13 -2.33 -12.96 11.57
CA PRO A 13 -1.00 -12.44 11.31
C PRO A 13 -0.75 -11.13 12.06
N ARG A 14 0.47 -10.97 12.58
CA ARG A 14 0.94 -9.72 13.18
C ARG A 14 1.39 -8.78 12.07
N VAL A 15 0.77 -7.62 11.98
CA VAL A 15 1.07 -6.63 10.96
C VAL A 15 1.57 -5.35 11.61
N ALA A 16 2.82 -4.98 11.35
CA ALA A 16 3.37 -3.70 11.78
C ALA A 16 2.98 -2.59 10.80
N VAL A 17 2.25 -1.60 11.27
CA VAL A 17 1.98 -0.36 10.54
C VAL A 17 3.02 0.66 10.99
N LEU A 18 3.93 1.05 10.10
CA LEU A 18 5.08 1.90 10.42
C LEU A 18 4.62 3.31 10.79
N ASP A 19 4.92 3.73 12.03
CA ASP A 19 4.64 5.06 12.56
C ASP A 19 5.92 5.91 12.58
N TYR A 20 6.16 6.60 11.49
CA TYR A 20 7.25 7.58 11.37
C TYR A 20 6.78 9.04 11.57
N GLY A 21 5.64 9.22 12.25
CA GLY A 21 5.09 10.54 12.63
C GLY A 21 4.26 11.22 11.54
N ILE A 22 4.11 10.64 10.34
CA ILE A 22 3.34 11.22 9.24
C ILE A 22 2.34 10.18 8.70
N GLY A 23 1.05 10.52 8.70
CA GLY A 23 0.05 9.69 8.03
C GLY A 23 -1.30 9.61 8.74
N ASN A 24 -2.30 9.11 8.00
CA ASN A 24 -3.58 8.68 8.57
C ASN A 24 -3.47 7.21 9.06
N LEU A 25 -2.49 6.98 9.93
CA LEU A 25 -2.01 5.65 10.32
C LEU A 25 -3.10 4.81 10.98
N ARG A 26 -3.92 5.44 11.84
CA ARG A 26 -4.98 4.74 12.58
C ARG A 26 -6.10 4.20 11.68
N SER A 27 -6.35 4.83 10.53
CA SER A 27 -7.33 4.30 9.58
C SER A 27 -6.83 3.02 8.93
N ALA A 28 -5.55 2.96 8.55
CA ALA A 28 -4.93 1.75 8.01
C ALA A 28 -4.90 0.63 9.07
N GLU A 29 -4.47 0.93 10.31
CA GLU A 29 -4.47 -0.01 11.42
C GLU A 29 -5.86 -0.63 11.65
N LYS A 30 -6.89 0.22 11.79
CA LYS A 30 -8.27 -0.23 12.03
C LYS A 30 -8.84 -1.04 10.86
N ALA A 31 -8.55 -0.65 9.62
CA ALA A 31 -8.98 -1.40 8.45
C ALA A 31 -8.36 -2.80 8.42
N LEU A 32 -7.06 -2.92 8.71
CA LEU A 32 -6.36 -4.20 8.81
C LEU A 32 -6.89 -5.06 9.95
N GLN A 33 -7.16 -4.47 11.11
CA GLN A 33 -7.79 -5.16 12.25
C GLN A 33 -9.19 -5.66 11.88
N HIS A 34 -9.98 -4.83 11.18
CA HIS A 34 -11.32 -5.19 10.73
C HIS A 34 -11.33 -6.40 9.77
N VAL A 35 -10.30 -6.58 8.97
CA VAL A 35 -10.18 -7.70 8.03
C VAL A 35 -9.45 -8.91 8.62
N GLY A 36 -9.13 -8.91 9.93
CA GLY A 36 -8.66 -10.06 10.68
C GLY A 36 -7.16 -10.10 10.98
N ALA A 37 -6.40 -9.03 10.72
CA ALA A 37 -5.00 -8.95 11.14
C ALA A 37 -4.87 -8.47 12.59
N ARG A 38 -3.80 -8.90 13.27
CA ARG A 38 -3.32 -8.28 14.51
C ARG A 38 -2.42 -7.10 14.16
N ALA A 39 -3.03 -6.07 13.58
CA ALA A 39 -2.32 -4.88 13.17
C ALA A 39 -2.11 -3.92 14.35
N HIS A 40 -0.93 -3.30 14.42
CA HIS A 40 -0.59 -2.28 15.41
C HIS A 40 0.34 -1.23 14.82
N LEU A 41 0.18 0.00 15.27
CA LEU A 41 1.10 1.10 14.97
C LEU A 41 2.36 0.92 15.80
N THR A 42 3.52 1.03 15.18
CA THR A 42 4.79 1.00 15.89
C THR A 42 5.82 1.94 15.29
N ALA A 43 6.50 2.68 16.15
CA ALA A 43 7.69 3.47 15.84
C ALA A 43 8.98 2.72 16.25
N ASP A 44 8.88 1.55 16.85
CA ASP A 44 10.02 0.73 17.27
C ASP A 44 10.47 -0.17 16.10
N PRO A 45 11.70 0.02 15.56
CA PRO A 45 12.21 -0.80 14.49
C PRO A 45 12.31 -2.30 14.85
N ALA A 46 12.62 -2.65 16.09
CA ALA A 46 12.75 -4.04 16.52
C ALA A 46 11.38 -4.73 16.56
N GLU A 47 10.35 -4.03 17.05
CA GLU A 47 8.99 -4.52 17.03
C GLU A 47 8.50 -4.69 15.58
N ALA A 48 8.71 -3.70 14.72
CA ALA A 48 8.34 -3.76 13.30
C ALA A 48 9.07 -4.89 12.56
N ALA A 49 10.36 -5.11 12.86
CA ALA A 49 11.14 -6.20 12.29
C ALA A 49 10.63 -7.59 12.68
N SER A 50 9.99 -7.74 13.85
CA SER A 50 9.47 -9.01 14.36
C SER A 50 8.08 -9.37 13.81
N ALA A 51 7.40 -8.47 13.09
CA ALA A 51 6.06 -8.70 12.56
C ALA A 51 6.06 -9.65 11.35
N ASP A 52 4.92 -10.32 11.12
CA ASP A 52 4.75 -11.26 10.02
C ASP A 52 4.63 -10.52 8.67
N ALA A 53 4.16 -9.26 8.70
CA ALA A 53 4.06 -8.37 7.54
C ALA A 53 4.23 -6.90 7.94
N VAL A 54 4.56 -6.06 6.96
CA VAL A 54 4.81 -4.62 7.16
C VAL A 54 3.90 -3.78 6.25
N VAL A 55 3.35 -2.71 6.80
CA VAL A 55 2.60 -1.70 6.05
C VAL A 55 3.30 -0.35 6.19
N LEU A 56 3.61 0.27 5.06
CA LEU A 56 4.13 1.64 4.97
C LEU A 56 3.03 2.56 4.45
N PRO A 57 2.25 3.19 5.31
CA PRO A 57 1.33 4.23 4.90
C PRO A 57 2.06 5.56 4.72
N GLY A 58 1.46 6.50 4.00
CA GLY A 58 1.99 7.85 3.91
C GLY A 58 0.97 8.84 3.38
N VAL A 59 1.05 10.09 3.84
CA VAL A 59 0.27 11.23 3.32
C VAL A 59 1.15 12.48 3.29
N GLY A 60 0.77 13.47 2.49
CA GLY A 60 1.56 14.70 2.33
C GLY A 60 2.56 14.60 1.18
N ALA A 61 3.75 15.15 1.34
CA ALA A 61 4.75 15.25 0.28
C ALA A 61 5.87 14.20 0.42
N PHE A 62 6.45 13.81 -0.71
CA PHE A 62 7.49 12.76 -0.81
C PHE A 62 8.71 13.04 0.08
N GLY A 63 9.33 14.23 -0.03
CA GLY A 63 10.55 14.57 0.70
C GLY A 63 10.39 14.51 2.22
N PRO A 64 9.44 15.25 2.82
CA PRO A 64 9.16 15.18 4.24
C PRO A 64 8.88 13.75 4.76
N CYS A 65 8.13 12.94 3.98
CA CYS A 65 7.89 11.54 4.34
C CYS A 65 9.17 10.71 4.31
N ARG A 66 10.03 10.90 3.28
CA ARG A 66 11.31 10.19 3.16
C ARG A 66 12.26 10.53 4.31
N ASP A 67 12.34 11.84 4.66
CA ASP A 67 13.19 12.32 5.76
C ASP A 67 12.73 11.79 7.12
N ALA A 68 11.42 11.85 7.38
CA ALA A 68 10.85 11.32 8.62
C ALA A 68 11.03 9.79 8.75
N LEU A 69 10.85 9.06 7.65
CA LEU A 69 11.07 7.61 7.61
C LEU A 69 12.54 7.26 7.91
N ALA A 70 13.49 8.01 7.34
CA ALA A 70 14.93 7.83 7.63
C ALA A 70 15.28 8.19 9.08
N ALA A 71 14.75 9.32 9.57
CA ALA A 71 15.01 9.78 10.94
C ALA A 71 14.49 8.80 12.01
N SER A 72 13.43 8.06 11.72
CA SER A 72 12.90 7.02 12.61
C SER A 72 13.66 5.68 12.56
N GLY A 73 14.52 5.46 11.54
CA GLY A 73 15.18 4.18 11.29
C GLY A 73 14.25 3.09 10.70
N LEU A 74 12.98 3.42 10.46
CA LEU A 74 12.01 2.49 9.89
C LEU A 74 12.21 2.25 8.39
N ASP A 75 13.00 3.06 7.70
CA ASP A 75 13.42 2.82 6.32
C ASP A 75 14.25 1.53 6.18
N THR A 76 15.12 1.24 7.14
CA THR A 76 15.88 -0.02 7.19
C THR A 76 14.92 -1.21 7.32
N VAL A 77 13.92 -1.12 8.20
CA VAL A 77 12.91 -2.18 8.35
C VAL A 77 12.11 -2.37 7.06
N ALA A 78 11.73 -1.29 6.39
CA ALA A 78 11.02 -1.34 5.12
C ALA A 78 11.83 -2.02 4.03
N LEU A 79 13.13 -1.67 3.89
CA LEU A 79 14.05 -2.29 2.94
C LEU A 79 14.29 -3.77 3.23
N GLU A 80 14.52 -4.13 4.49
CA GLU A 80 14.70 -5.53 4.91
C GLU A 80 13.43 -6.36 4.66
N ALA A 81 12.25 -5.82 4.95
CA ALA A 81 10.99 -6.51 4.69
C ALA A 81 10.79 -6.77 3.20
N ALA A 82 11.04 -5.76 2.35
CA ALA A 82 10.95 -5.90 0.90
C ALA A 82 11.95 -6.94 0.36
N ALA A 83 13.18 -6.96 0.89
CA ALA A 83 14.25 -7.87 0.43
C ALA A 83 14.10 -9.31 0.95
N SER A 84 13.49 -9.51 2.13
CA SER A 84 13.40 -10.83 2.79
C SER A 84 12.25 -11.71 2.30
N GLY A 85 11.38 -11.22 1.42
CA GLY A 85 10.17 -11.92 0.99
C GLY A 85 9.00 -11.78 1.98
N ARG A 86 9.14 -11.00 3.05
CA ARG A 86 8.08 -10.70 4.01
C ARG A 86 7.02 -9.83 3.35
N PRO A 87 5.71 -10.18 3.44
CA PRO A 87 4.65 -9.40 2.83
C PRO A 87 4.71 -7.92 3.23
N PHE A 88 4.69 -7.06 2.22
CA PHE A 88 4.82 -5.62 2.36
C PHE A 88 3.71 -4.90 1.59
N LEU A 89 3.09 -3.89 2.23
CA LEU A 89 2.08 -3.06 1.60
C LEU A 89 2.42 -1.57 1.74
N GLY A 90 2.68 -0.90 0.60
CA GLY A 90 2.83 0.55 0.52
C GLY A 90 1.50 1.22 0.17
N ILE A 91 1.09 2.28 0.90
CA ILE A 91 -0.18 2.99 0.66
C ILE A 91 0.08 4.46 0.38
N CYS A 92 -0.40 4.95 -0.76
CA CYS A 92 -0.33 6.35 -1.23
C CYS A 92 1.11 6.86 -1.28
N VAL A 93 1.53 7.81 -0.45
CA VAL A 93 2.94 8.25 -0.39
C VAL A 93 3.86 7.07 -0.01
N GLY A 94 3.39 6.12 0.80
CA GLY A 94 4.13 4.90 1.11
C GLY A 94 4.45 4.06 -0.15
N MET A 95 3.54 3.99 -1.13
CA MET A 95 3.84 3.44 -2.46
C MET A 95 4.92 4.27 -3.16
N GLN A 96 4.76 5.59 -3.17
CA GLN A 96 5.69 6.48 -3.87
C GLN A 96 7.12 6.37 -3.34
N LEU A 97 7.28 6.24 -2.02
CA LEU A 97 8.58 6.07 -1.37
C LEU A 97 9.33 4.80 -1.80
N LEU A 98 8.63 3.78 -2.31
CA LEU A 98 9.25 2.56 -2.82
C LEU A 98 9.99 2.75 -4.14
N TYR A 99 9.69 3.80 -4.90
CA TYR A 99 10.34 4.14 -6.17
C TYR A 99 11.71 4.80 -5.94
N GLU A 100 12.45 5.07 -7.02
CA GLU A 100 13.81 5.62 -6.97
C GLU A 100 13.85 7.10 -6.56
N GLY A 101 12.77 7.84 -6.84
CA GLY A 101 12.66 9.27 -6.51
C GLY A 101 11.37 9.90 -6.99
N SER A 102 11.24 11.21 -6.82
CA SER A 102 10.03 11.95 -7.16
C SER A 102 10.33 13.35 -7.69
N GLU A 103 9.61 13.75 -8.74
CA GLU A 103 9.62 15.15 -9.23
C GLU A 103 9.06 16.14 -8.20
N GLU A 104 8.27 15.65 -7.21
CA GLU A 104 7.79 16.49 -6.12
C GLU A 104 8.93 17.00 -5.24
N SER A 105 10.01 16.22 -5.12
CA SER A 105 11.15 16.53 -4.26
C SER A 105 12.46 16.23 -5.00
N PRO A 106 12.89 17.08 -5.95
CA PRO A 106 14.08 16.87 -6.73
C PRO A 106 15.33 16.64 -5.86
N GLY A 107 16.08 15.59 -6.15
CA GLY A 107 17.30 15.23 -5.41
C GLY A 107 17.06 14.36 -4.17
N VAL A 108 15.81 14.14 -3.77
CA VAL A 108 15.49 13.17 -2.69
C VAL A 108 15.36 11.77 -3.30
N VAL A 109 16.19 10.84 -2.81
CA VAL A 109 16.20 9.45 -3.25
C VAL A 109 15.17 8.66 -2.45
N GLY A 110 14.34 7.87 -3.14
CA GLY A 110 13.39 6.94 -2.52
C GLY A 110 14.06 5.68 -1.97
N LEU A 111 13.29 4.65 -1.75
CA LEU A 111 13.81 3.36 -1.26
C LEU A 111 14.37 2.47 -2.39
N GLY A 112 14.02 2.74 -3.67
CA GLY A 112 14.51 2.00 -4.83
C GLY A 112 14.10 0.52 -4.88
N VAL A 113 13.01 0.16 -4.22
CA VAL A 113 12.44 -1.20 -4.22
C VAL A 113 11.73 -1.47 -5.55
N LEU A 114 11.03 -0.45 -6.07
CA LEU A 114 10.37 -0.47 -7.38
C LEU A 114 11.14 0.43 -8.35
N PRO A 115 11.32 0.02 -9.62
CA PRO A 115 12.01 0.82 -10.61
C PRO A 115 11.16 1.98 -11.11
N GLY A 116 11.81 3.09 -11.49
CA GLY A 116 11.17 4.26 -12.08
C GLY A 116 10.99 5.41 -11.10
N GLN A 117 10.31 6.44 -11.58
CA GLN A 117 10.16 7.72 -10.88
C GLN A 117 8.69 8.02 -10.61
N VAL A 118 8.46 8.79 -9.56
CA VAL A 118 7.16 9.40 -9.30
C VAL A 118 7.09 10.74 -10.04
N ARG A 119 6.10 10.89 -10.92
CA ARG A 119 5.91 12.03 -11.80
C ARG A 119 4.67 12.84 -11.43
N ARG A 120 4.68 14.11 -11.79
CA ARG A 120 3.47 14.93 -11.71
C ARG A 120 2.38 14.37 -12.62
N LEU A 121 1.13 14.39 -12.16
CA LEU A 121 -0.02 14.03 -13.00
C LEU A 121 -0.08 14.88 -14.27
N PRO A 122 -0.71 14.39 -15.37
CA PRO A 122 -0.75 15.08 -16.64
C PRO A 122 -1.25 16.53 -16.54
N GLU A 123 -0.77 17.39 -17.41
CA GLU A 123 -1.32 18.73 -17.58
C GLU A 123 -2.75 18.65 -18.13
N GLY A 124 -3.57 19.66 -17.80
CA GLY A 124 -4.96 19.74 -18.27
C GLY A 124 -5.98 19.00 -17.39
N VAL A 125 -5.54 18.27 -16.35
CA VAL A 125 -6.43 17.73 -15.32
C VAL A 125 -6.31 18.53 -14.01
N LYS A 126 -7.33 18.39 -13.15
CA LYS A 126 -7.31 19.06 -11.84
C LYS A 126 -6.31 18.39 -10.90
N HIS A 127 -5.52 19.17 -10.19
CA HIS A 127 -4.60 18.72 -9.15
C HIS A 127 -5.08 19.19 -7.76
N PRO A 128 -5.14 18.30 -6.75
CA PRO A 128 -4.92 16.86 -6.84
C PRO A 128 -6.06 16.10 -7.56
N GLN A 129 -5.79 14.91 -8.07
CA GLN A 129 -6.83 13.90 -8.30
C GLN A 129 -7.43 13.58 -6.93
N MET A 130 -8.63 14.04 -6.64
CA MET A 130 -9.34 13.78 -5.38
C MET A 130 -10.74 13.28 -5.73
N GLN A 131 -10.83 11.97 -5.93
CA GLN A 131 -12.07 11.34 -6.41
C GLN A 131 -12.03 9.82 -6.25
N TRP A 132 -13.20 9.20 -6.41
CA TRP A 132 -13.31 7.80 -6.73
C TRP A 132 -13.00 7.58 -8.21
N ASN A 133 -12.22 6.55 -8.51
CA ASN A 133 -11.93 6.17 -9.89
C ASN A 133 -11.90 4.64 -10.03
N ARG A 134 -12.23 4.17 -11.22
CA ARG A 134 -12.23 2.74 -11.54
C ARG A 134 -10.81 2.29 -11.88
N LEU A 135 -10.50 1.08 -11.45
CA LEU A 135 -9.24 0.44 -11.83
C LEU A 135 -9.37 -0.22 -13.20
N ASP A 136 -8.34 -0.10 -14.02
CA ASP A 136 -8.08 -0.91 -15.20
C ASP A 136 -7.01 -1.93 -14.79
N VAL A 137 -7.44 -3.17 -14.53
CA VAL A 137 -6.61 -4.24 -13.96
C VAL A 137 -5.91 -5.00 -15.06
N ARG A 138 -4.60 -5.23 -14.91
CA ARG A 138 -3.74 -5.86 -15.90
C ARG A 138 -2.79 -6.87 -15.22
N GLY A 139 -2.66 -8.05 -15.81
CA GLY A 139 -1.58 -8.98 -15.46
C GLY A 139 -1.69 -9.70 -14.11
N ALA A 140 -0.56 -10.26 -13.68
CA ALA A 140 -0.43 -11.04 -12.46
C ALA A 140 -0.49 -10.14 -11.21
N GLY A 141 -1.13 -10.62 -10.13
CA GLY A 141 -1.37 -9.83 -8.91
C GLY A 141 -2.81 -9.29 -8.83
N SER A 142 -3.62 -9.58 -9.84
CA SER A 142 -5.06 -9.25 -9.84
C SER A 142 -5.85 -10.03 -8.79
N ASP A 143 -5.35 -11.17 -8.33
CA ASP A 143 -5.97 -12.01 -7.29
C ASP A 143 -6.25 -11.23 -5.99
N LEU A 144 -5.43 -10.20 -5.70
CA LEU A 144 -5.70 -9.30 -4.57
C LEU A 144 -6.97 -8.46 -4.78
N LEU A 145 -7.42 -8.32 -6.02
CA LEU A 145 -8.65 -7.63 -6.38
C LEU A 145 -9.84 -8.58 -6.61
N ASP A 146 -9.64 -9.90 -6.46
CA ASP A 146 -10.70 -10.89 -6.61
C ASP A 146 -11.81 -10.66 -5.59
N GLY A 147 -13.05 -10.70 -6.05
CA GLY A 147 -14.23 -10.51 -5.20
C GLY A 147 -14.42 -9.09 -4.66
N THR A 148 -13.61 -8.11 -5.09
CA THR A 148 -13.76 -6.72 -4.66
C THR A 148 -15.03 -6.05 -5.23
N THR A 149 -15.67 -6.67 -6.21
CA THR A 149 -16.98 -6.30 -6.71
C THR A 149 -17.85 -7.54 -6.90
N ALA A 150 -19.13 -7.44 -6.54
CA ALA A 150 -20.06 -8.56 -6.59
C ALA A 150 -20.43 -8.99 -8.03
N ASP A 151 -20.32 -8.10 -9.00
CA ASP A 151 -20.68 -8.30 -10.41
C ASP A 151 -19.47 -8.56 -11.32
N GLY A 152 -18.27 -8.66 -10.74
CA GLY A 152 -17.01 -8.83 -11.49
C GLY A 152 -16.58 -7.58 -12.28
N SER A 153 -17.23 -6.43 -12.06
CA SER A 153 -16.79 -5.17 -12.66
C SER A 153 -15.49 -4.69 -12.02
N ALA A 154 -14.79 -3.77 -12.70
CA ALA A 154 -13.59 -3.17 -12.14
C ALA A 154 -13.93 -2.32 -10.89
N PRO A 155 -13.18 -2.48 -9.79
CA PRO A 155 -13.50 -1.80 -8.53
C PRO A 155 -13.27 -0.31 -8.60
N TRP A 156 -14.08 0.43 -7.83
CA TRP A 156 -13.89 1.85 -7.58
C TRP A 156 -13.04 2.04 -6.32
N MET A 157 -11.96 2.83 -6.44
CA MET A 157 -11.06 3.16 -5.34
C MET A 157 -10.96 4.66 -5.14
N TYR A 158 -10.65 5.09 -3.92
CA TYR A 158 -10.51 6.50 -3.56
C TYR A 158 -9.07 6.97 -3.70
N PHE A 159 -8.88 8.03 -4.51
CA PHE A 159 -7.59 8.66 -4.79
C PHE A 159 -7.53 10.08 -4.24
N VAL A 160 -6.36 10.48 -3.75
CA VAL A 160 -6.03 11.87 -3.39
C VAL A 160 -4.53 12.12 -3.52
N HIS A 161 -4.08 12.51 -4.72
CA HIS A 161 -2.66 12.74 -5.01
C HIS A 161 -2.45 13.67 -6.20
N SER A 162 -1.28 14.33 -6.29
CA SER A 162 -0.87 15.17 -7.43
C SER A 162 0.28 14.56 -8.21
N PHE A 163 0.90 13.53 -7.67
CA PHE A 163 2.01 12.79 -8.25
C PHE A 163 1.68 11.29 -8.23
N ALA A 164 2.16 10.57 -9.22
CA ALA A 164 1.98 9.12 -9.34
C ALA A 164 3.24 8.49 -9.94
N ALA A 165 3.44 7.21 -9.67
CA ALA A 165 4.53 6.46 -10.27
C ALA A 165 4.38 6.33 -11.80
N GLU A 166 5.50 6.19 -12.50
CA GLU A 166 5.52 5.78 -13.90
C GLU A 166 4.86 4.40 -14.06
N VAL A 167 4.19 4.20 -15.18
CA VAL A 167 3.59 2.89 -15.50
C VAL A 167 4.71 1.98 -16.01
N THR A 168 5.18 1.08 -15.16
CA THR A 168 6.21 0.07 -15.43
C THR A 168 5.58 -1.32 -15.53
N ASP A 169 6.39 -2.34 -15.79
CA ASP A 169 5.93 -3.74 -15.88
C ASP A 169 5.41 -4.27 -14.52
N ASP A 170 5.82 -3.67 -13.40
CA ASP A 170 5.33 -4.02 -12.07
C ASP A 170 3.92 -3.45 -11.79
N VAL A 171 3.42 -2.52 -12.63
CA VAL A 171 2.08 -1.91 -12.44
C VAL A 171 1.01 -2.87 -12.96
N VAL A 172 0.24 -3.40 -12.02
CA VAL A 172 -0.83 -4.40 -12.27
C VAL A 172 -2.22 -3.77 -12.40
N ALA A 173 -2.38 -2.51 -12.00
CA ALA A 173 -3.60 -1.76 -12.23
C ALA A 173 -3.31 -0.28 -12.47
N THR A 174 -4.06 0.33 -13.39
CA THR A 174 -4.07 1.77 -13.67
C THR A 174 -5.46 2.34 -13.44
N CYS A 175 -5.58 3.66 -13.38
CA CYS A 175 -6.86 4.35 -13.58
C CYS A 175 -6.69 5.42 -14.66
N ASP A 176 -7.78 5.85 -15.29
CA ASP A 176 -7.72 6.93 -16.27
C ASP A 176 -7.92 8.29 -15.58
N TYR A 177 -6.91 9.15 -15.69
CA TYR A 177 -6.98 10.54 -15.23
C TYR A 177 -6.16 11.46 -16.14
N GLY A 178 -6.71 11.74 -17.32
CA GLY A 178 -5.99 12.44 -18.39
C GLY A 178 -4.95 11.56 -19.08
N GLY A 179 -5.10 10.26 -18.94
CA GLY A 179 -4.24 9.18 -19.39
C GLY A 179 -4.09 8.12 -18.30
N PRO A 180 -3.33 7.03 -18.58
CA PRO A 180 -3.14 5.96 -17.64
C PRO A 180 -2.24 6.42 -16.47
N VAL A 181 -2.77 6.30 -15.24
CA VAL A 181 -2.07 6.61 -13.99
C VAL A 181 -1.87 5.30 -13.21
N ALA A 182 -0.65 5.05 -12.74
CA ALA A 182 -0.34 3.87 -11.94
C ALA A 182 -1.17 3.87 -10.65
N ALA A 183 -2.00 2.86 -10.47
CA ALA A 183 -2.89 2.73 -9.32
C ALA A 183 -2.43 1.64 -8.34
N MET A 184 -1.87 0.54 -8.84
CA MET A 184 -1.37 -0.56 -8.02
C MET A 184 -0.17 -1.21 -8.70
N ALA A 185 0.86 -1.49 -7.93
CA ALA A 185 2.04 -2.22 -8.36
C ALA A 185 2.27 -3.44 -7.47
N VAL A 186 2.80 -4.51 -8.07
CA VAL A 186 3.15 -5.76 -7.38
C VAL A 186 4.51 -6.24 -7.87
N ARG A 187 5.45 -6.47 -6.94
CA ARG A 187 6.76 -7.03 -7.23
C ARG A 187 7.15 -8.02 -6.14
N GLY A 188 7.05 -9.31 -6.44
CA GLY A 188 7.29 -10.35 -5.45
C GLY A 188 6.35 -10.24 -4.25
N ASN A 189 6.90 -10.01 -3.07
CA ASN A 189 6.19 -9.83 -1.81
C ASN A 189 5.70 -8.39 -1.56
N VAL A 190 6.06 -7.46 -2.43
CA VAL A 190 5.74 -6.04 -2.29
C VAL A 190 4.48 -5.72 -3.09
N VAL A 191 3.47 -5.24 -2.40
CA VAL A 191 2.23 -4.68 -2.95
C VAL A 191 2.21 -3.19 -2.64
N ALA A 192 1.82 -2.37 -3.61
CA ALA A 192 1.75 -0.93 -3.42
C ALA A 192 0.52 -0.34 -4.10
N THR A 193 -0.20 0.54 -3.41
CA THR A 193 -1.41 1.19 -3.91
C THR A 193 -1.29 2.71 -3.85
N GLN A 194 -1.60 3.40 -4.96
CA GLN A 194 -1.68 4.85 -4.98
C GLN A 194 -2.98 5.34 -4.33
N PHE A 195 -4.04 4.57 -4.42
CA PHE A 195 -5.29 4.81 -3.73
C PHE A 195 -5.20 4.39 -2.25
N HIS A 196 -6.19 4.80 -1.49
CA HIS A 196 -6.34 4.47 -0.08
C HIS A 196 -7.34 3.31 0.09
N PRO A 197 -6.90 2.05 0.24
CA PRO A 197 -7.83 0.93 0.43
C PRO A 197 -8.65 1.10 1.71
N GLU A 198 -8.07 1.68 2.78
CA GLU A 198 -8.74 1.95 4.05
C GLU A 198 -9.86 3.01 3.94
N LYS A 199 -9.95 3.71 2.79
CA LYS A 199 -10.99 4.70 2.48
C LYS A 199 -11.85 4.29 1.29
N SER A 200 -11.63 3.11 0.73
CA SER A 200 -12.27 2.65 -0.51
C SER A 200 -13.47 1.71 -0.27
N GLY A 201 -14.12 1.83 0.88
CA GLY A 201 -15.34 1.09 1.21
C GLY A 201 -15.12 -0.42 1.19
N HIS A 202 -16.12 -1.16 0.70
CA HIS A 202 -16.03 -2.63 0.67
C HIS A 202 -14.91 -3.14 -0.24
N ALA A 203 -14.75 -2.58 -1.44
CA ALA A 203 -13.71 -2.99 -2.37
C ALA A 203 -12.31 -2.85 -1.78
N GLY A 204 -12.04 -1.75 -1.07
CA GLY A 204 -10.77 -1.56 -0.38
C GLY A 204 -10.56 -2.53 0.78
N LEU A 205 -11.61 -2.83 1.56
CA LEU A 205 -11.55 -3.82 2.64
C LEU A 205 -11.35 -5.24 2.11
N ASP A 206 -11.94 -5.58 0.97
CA ASP A 206 -11.77 -6.89 0.34
C ASP A 206 -10.34 -7.07 -0.18
N LEU A 207 -9.75 -6.03 -0.81
CA LEU A 207 -8.33 -6.02 -1.16
C LEU A 207 -7.45 -6.24 0.07
N LEU A 208 -7.68 -5.48 1.16
CA LEU A 208 -6.91 -5.66 2.39
C LEU A 208 -7.09 -7.06 2.99
N ARG A 209 -8.30 -7.63 2.92
CA ARG A 209 -8.58 -9.00 3.38
C ARG A 209 -7.81 -10.03 2.55
N ASN A 210 -7.79 -9.89 1.22
CA ASN A 210 -7.05 -10.77 0.34
C ASN A 210 -5.54 -10.68 0.61
N TRP A 211 -5.01 -9.46 0.81
CA TRP A 211 -3.62 -9.27 1.19
C TRP A 211 -3.30 -9.90 2.57
N VAL A 212 -4.16 -9.71 3.59
CA VAL A 212 -3.97 -10.32 4.93
C VAL A 212 -3.99 -11.84 4.84
N ARG A 213 -4.86 -12.43 4.01
CA ARG A 213 -4.93 -13.89 3.78
C ARG A 213 -3.71 -14.45 3.08
N SER A 214 -2.99 -13.64 2.31
CA SER A 214 -1.75 -14.05 1.64
C SER A 214 -0.54 -14.07 2.57
N ILE A 215 -0.65 -13.55 3.80
CA ILE A 215 0.44 -13.52 4.77
C ILE A 215 0.66 -14.94 5.32
N PRO A 216 1.86 -15.53 5.14
CA PRO A 216 2.18 -16.82 5.73
C PRO A 216 2.19 -16.71 7.25
N VAL A 217 1.31 -17.42 7.94
CA VAL A 217 1.36 -17.56 9.40
C VAL A 217 1.96 -18.93 9.73
N GLY A 218 2.97 -18.94 10.60
CA GLY A 218 3.54 -20.19 11.07
C GLY A 218 2.45 -21.01 11.76
N VAL A 219 2.28 -22.26 11.34
CA VAL A 219 1.49 -23.21 12.10
C VAL A 219 2.22 -23.43 13.42
N VAL A 220 1.63 -22.98 14.53
CA VAL A 220 2.14 -23.34 15.85
C VAL A 220 1.94 -24.85 15.97
N ALA A 221 3.07 -25.58 15.93
CA ALA A 221 3.09 -27.02 16.12
C ALA A 221 2.78 -27.38 17.60
#